data_699c9e64022d1dc883821d0de4b0c65b
#
_entry.id   699c9e64022d1dc883821d0de4b0c65b
#
_cell.length_a   1.000
_cell.length_b   1.000
_cell.length_c   1.000
_cell.angle_alpha   90.00
_cell.angle_beta   90.00
_cell.angle_gamma   90.00
#
_symmetry.space_group_name_H-M   'P 1'
#
loop_
_entity.id
_entity.type
_entity.pdbx_description
1 polymer ?
#
loop_
_entity_poly.entity_id
_entity_poly.type
_entity_poly.pdbx_seq_one_letter_code
_entity_poly.pdbx_strand_id
1 'polypeptide(L)'
;MTLFSTLLISVASLLLGSGHATLVFAGDAMQHQSQLDNARRPDGSFDYSHYFSAIEPYIKSADYAVVNLETPIGQKGYSGYPMFCAPAAYAKVLGDAGFDMLLTANNHTLDRRDRGLRHTYAILDSLGVDHIGTYPSPA
;
A
#
# COMPACT_ATOMS: atom_id res chain seq x y z
N MET A 1 32.49 4.01 31.79
CA MET A 1 31.58 3.65 30.64
C MET A 1 30.22 4.33 30.67
N THR A 2 29.91 5.14 31.65
CA THR A 2 28.55 5.71 31.85
C THR A 2 28.37 7.14 31.27
N LEU A 3 29.42 7.93 31.14
CA LEU A 3 29.31 9.32 30.67
C LEU A 3 29.04 9.42 29.14
N PHE A 4 29.60 8.52 28.34
CA PHE A 4 29.39 8.53 26.87
C PHE A 4 27.97 8.12 26.48
N SER A 5 27.36 7.16 27.20
CA SER A 5 25.97 6.72 26.90
C SER A 5 24.95 7.80 27.25
N THR A 6 25.18 8.53 28.35
CA THR A 6 24.29 9.62 28.79
C THR A 6 24.35 10.83 27.84
N LEU A 7 25.54 11.12 27.29
CA LEU A 7 25.72 12.21 26.33
C LEU A 7 25.06 11.91 24.99
N LEU A 8 25.13 10.66 24.52
CA LEU A 8 24.46 10.24 23.27
C LEU A 8 22.92 10.33 23.36
N ILE A 9 22.35 9.94 24.49
CA ILE A 9 20.90 10.03 24.71
C ILE A 9 20.46 11.50 24.78
N SER A 10 21.24 12.36 25.43
CA SER A 10 20.95 13.79 25.53
C SER A 10 21.08 14.51 24.21
N VAL A 11 22.02 14.15 23.35
CA VAL A 11 22.18 14.71 22.00
C VAL A 11 21.06 14.23 21.09
N ALA A 12 20.64 12.97 21.17
CA ALA A 12 19.50 12.46 20.41
C ALA A 12 18.19 13.17 20.82
N SER A 13 17.97 13.41 22.10
CA SER A 13 16.80 14.15 22.60
C SER A 13 16.80 15.64 22.19
N LEU A 14 17.97 16.23 21.97
CA LEU A 14 18.11 17.61 21.48
C LEU A 14 17.90 17.72 19.96
N LEU A 15 18.14 16.64 19.21
CA LEU A 15 17.95 16.57 17.77
C LEU A 15 16.54 16.13 17.37
N LEU A 16 15.87 15.35 18.23
CA LEU A 16 14.47 15.00 18.11
C LEU A 16 13.66 16.09 18.85
N GLY A 17 13.36 17.18 18.18
CA GLY A 17 12.46 18.19 18.73
C GLY A 17 11.19 17.54 19.29
N SER A 18 10.46 18.22 20.19
CA SER A 18 9.12 17.83 20.66
C SER A 18 8.09 17.97 19.53
N GLY A 19 8.33 17.25 18.41
CA GLY A 19 7.45 17.20 17.25
C GLY A 19 6.32 16.19 17.49
N HIS A 20 5.15 16.50 17.01
CA HIS A 20 4.04 15.55 16.86
C HIS A 20 4.10 14.97 15.46
N ALA A 21 3.90 13.67 15.31
CA ALA A 21 3.69 13.01 14.03
C ALA A 21 2.26 12.45 13.98
N THR A 22 1.58 12.69 12.88
CA THR A 22 0.24 12.15 12.60
C THR A 22 0.37 10.93 11.71
N LEU A 23 -0.06 9.78 12.21
CA LEU A 23 -0.08 8.54 11.45
C LEU A 23 -1.53 8.16 11.12
N VAL A 24 -1.79 7.79 9.87
CA VAL A 24 -3.09 7.26 9.43
C VAL A 24 -2.95 5.78 9.12
N PHE A 25 -3.82 4.98 9.72
CA PHE A 25 -3.97 3.56 9.41
C PHE A 25 -5.36 3.33 8.84
N ALA A 26 -5.44 2.94 7.58
CA ALA A 26 -6.69 2.49 6.96
C ALA A 26 -6.83 0.97 7.09
N GLY A 27 -8.04 0.47 6.91
CA GLY A 27 -8.33 -0.95 6.85
C GLY A 27 -7.96 -1.57 5.51
N ASP A 28 -8.83 -2.45 4.99
CA ASP A 28 -8.55 -3.27 3.83
C ASP A 28 -8.90 -2.55 2.53
N ALA A 29 -7.89 -2.34 1.70
CA ALA A 29 -8.06 -1.93 0.32
C ALA A 29 -8.32 -3.16 -0.53
N MET A 30 -9.61 -3.51 -0.66
CA MET A 30 -10.10 -4.64 -1.45
C MET A 30 -10.74 -4.15 -2.74
N GLN A 31 -10.49 -4.85 -3.84
CA GLN A 31 -11.19 -4.60 -5.09
C GLN A 31 -12.21 -5.71 -5.39
N HIS A 32 -13.48 -5.46 -5.08
CA HIS A 32 -14.57 -6.35 -5.47
C HIS A 32 -14.96 -6.18 -6.94
N GLN A 33 -15.75 -7.14 -7.46
CA GLN A 33 -16.11 -7.18 -8.89
C GLN A 33 -16.80 -5.90 -9.36
N SER A 34 -17.72 -5.35 -8.56
CA SER A 34 -18.42 -4.11 -8.91
C SER A 34 -17.50 -2.91 -9.06
N GLN A 35 -16.45 -2.83 -8.25
CA GLN A 35 -15.45 -1.77 -8.34
C GLN A 35 -14.61 -1.94 -9.62
N LEU A 36 -14.21 -3.18 -9.93
CA LEU A 36 -13.48 -3.52 -11.15
C LEU A 36 -14.28 -3.15 -12.41
N ASP A 37 -15.58 -3.50 -12.42
CA ASP A 37 -16.47 -3.23 -13.54
C ASP A 37 -16.68 -1.71 -13.74
N ASN A 38 -16.87 -0.98 -12.66
CA ASN A 38 -17.03 0.48 -12.71
C ASN A 38 -15.74 1.22 -13.12
N ALA A 39 -14.58 0.68 -12.79
CA ALA A 39 -13.30 1.28 -13.18
C ALA A 39 -12.90 0.99 -14.62
N ARG A 40 -13.50 -0.04 -15.24
CA ARG A 40 -13.14 -0.47 -16.59
C ARG A 40 -13.61 0.54 -17.65
N ARG A 41 -12.69 0.95 -18.52
CA ARG A 41 -12.95 1.82 -19.66
C ARG A 41 -13.19 1.04 -20.95
N PRO A 42 -13.81 1.65 -21.97
CA PRO A 42 -14.06 1.00 -23.25
C PRO A 42 -12.80 0.53 -23.99
N ASP A 43 -11.66 1.17 -23.76
CA ASP A 43 -10.35 0.81 -24.31
C ASP A 43 -9.66 -0.34 -23.58
N GLY A 44 -10.30 -0.88 -22.52
CA GLY A 44 -9.77 -1.96 -21.67
C GLY A 44 -8.87 -1.50 -20.53
N SER A 45 -8.58 -0.22 -20.43
CA SER A 45 -7.86 0.36 -19.27
C SER A 45 -8.76 0.44 -18.04
N PHE A 46 -8.17 0.83 -16.90
CA PHE A 46 -8.88 1.00 -15.64
C PHE A 46 -8.59 2.38 -15.05
N ASP A 47 -9.64 3.05 -14.59
CA ASP A 47 -9.55 4.35 -13.94
C ASP A 47 -10.22 4.32 -12.58
N TYR A 48 -9.40 4.47 -11.54
CA TYR A 48 -9.81 4.53 -10.15
C TYR A 48 -9.66 5.95 -9.56
N SER A 49 -9.35 6.96 -10.36
CA SER A 49 -8.95 8.30 -9.90
C SER A 49 -9.94 8.96 -8.94
N HIS A 50 -11.23 8.63 -9.05
CA HIS A 50 -12.29 9.21 -8.21
C HIS A 50 -12.61 8.39 -6.95
N TYR A 51 -12.06 7.17 -6.81
CA TYR A 51 -12.46 6.26 -5.72
C TYR A 51 -12.06 6.77 -4.34
N PHE A 52 -10.94 7.47 -4.25
CA PHE A 52 -10.39 7.95 -2.99
C PHE A 52 -10.52 9.46 -2.82
N SER A 53 -11.11 10.18 -3.78
CA SER A 53 -11.17 11.66 -3.80
C SER A 53 -11.78 12.27 -2.53
N ALA A 54 -12.75 11.61 -1.91
CA ALA A 54 -13.40 12.11 -0.69
C ALA A 54 -12.51 11.96 0.56
N ILE A 55 -11.60 10.99 0.60
CA ILE A 55 -10.73 10.71 1.75
C ILE A 55 -9.28 11.13 1.52
N GLU A 56 -8.89 11.38 0.29
CA GLU A 56 -7.55 11.81 -0.11
C GLU A 56 -7.02 13.00 0.73
N PRO A 57 -7.80 14.06 1.02
CA PRO A 57 -7.31 15.17 1.84
C PRO A 57 -6.93 14.73 3.26
N TYR A 58 -7.64 13.76 3.83
CA TYR A 58 -7.34 13.22 5.16
C TYR A 58 -6.08 12.37 5.14
N ILE A 59 -5.90 11.51 4.13
CA ILE A 59 -4.71 10.69 3.94
C ILE A 59 -3.48 11.60 3.79
N LYS A 60 -3.54 12.57 2.88
CA LYS A 60 -2.45 13.51 2.59
C LYS A 60 -2.14 14.50 3.70
N SER A 61 -3.01 14.65 4.69
CA SER A 61 -2.73 15.49 5.87
C SER A 61 -1.89 14.78 6.93
N ALA A 62 -1.69 13.48 6.82
CA ALA A 62 -0.84 12.72 7.72
C ALA A 62 0.64 12.87 7.34
N ASP A 63 1.51 12.68 8.33
CA ASP A 63 2.96 12.57 8.10
C ASP A 63 3.34 11.21 7.51
N TYR A 64 2.51 10.18 7.75
CA TYR A 64 2.67 8.85 7.16
C TYR A 64 1.34 8.07 7.17
N ALA A 65 0.98 7.47 6.06
CA ALA A 65 -0.29 6.76 5.89
C ALA A 65 -0.07 5.31 5.43
N VAL A 66 -0.77 4.39 6.08
CA VAL A 66 -0.64 2.94 5.88
C VAL A 66 -1.99 2.33 5.54
N VAL A 67 -2.03 1.39 4.58
CA VAL A 67 -3.23 0.63 4.21
C VAL A 67 -2.91 -0.84 3.95
N ASN A 68 -3.83 -1.74 4.27
CA ASN A 68 -3.71 -3.15 3.90
C ASN A 68 -4.16 -3.36 2.44
N LEU A 69 -3.22 -3.74 1.57
CA LEU A 69 -3.53 -4.13 0.19
C LEU A 69 -4.04 -5.57 0.17
N GLU A 70 -5.35 -5.76 0.33
CA GLU A 70 -5.97 -7.08 0.44
C GLU A 70 -6.44 -7.64 -0.92
N THR A 71 -5.67 -7.38 -1.95
CA THR A 71 -5.84 -7.95 -3.28
C THR A 71 -4.49 -8.04 -3.98
N PRO A 72 -4.09 -9.20 -4.50
CA PRO A 72 -2.87 -9.28 -5.30
C PRO A 72 -3.05 -8.55 -6.63
N ILE A 73 -1.96 -7.98 -7.11
CA ILE A 73 -1.90 -7.32 -8.42
C ILE A 73 -1.56 -8.36 -9.48
N GLY A 74 -2.35 -8.39 -10.57
CA GLY A 74 -2.15 -9.30 -11.67
C GLY A 74 -1.95 -8.60 -13.02
N GLN A 75 -1.57 -9.39 -14.03
CA GLN A 75 -1.41 -8.90 -15.41
C GLN A 75 -2.70 -9.01 -16.22
N LYS A 76 -3.55 -9.98 -15.87
CA LYS A 76 -4.81 -10.32 -16.56
C LYS A 76 -5.66 -11.23 -15.69
N GLY A 77 -6.90 -11.47 -16.11
CA GLY A 77 -7.82 -12.32 -15.38
C GLY A 77 -8.25 -11.65 -14.07
N TYR A 78 -8.49 -10.34 -14.13
CA TYR A 78 -8.90 -9.56 -12.98
C TYR A 78 -10.26 -10.02 -12.46
N SER A 79 -10.39 -10.06 -11.14
CA SER A 79 -11.58 -10.58 -10.46
C SER A 79 -11.69 -10.03 -9.03
N GLY A 80 -12.92 -10.02 -8.53
CA GLY A 80 -13.24 -9.82 -7.11
C GLY A 80 -13.24 -11.15 -6.34
N TYR A 81 -14.02 -11.15 -5.23
CA TYR A 81 -14.18 -12.33 -4.38
C TYR A 81 -14.65 -13.55 -5.19
N PRO A 82 -14.23 -14.81 -4.85
CA PRO A 82 -13.38 -15.15 -3.70
C PRO A 82 -11.87 -15.15 -3.98
N MET A 83 -11.46 -14.98 -5.23
CA MET A 83 -10.05 -15.06 -5.68
C MET A 83 -9.68 -13.73 -6.33
N PHE A 84 -9.22 -12.80 -5.52
CA PHE A 84 -8.93 -11.44 -5.97
C PHE A 84 -7.78 -11.36 -6.97
N CYS A 85 -7.89 -10.38 -7.87
CA CYS A 85 -6.84 -10.00 -8.80
C CYS A 85 -7.11 -8.59 -9.32
N ALA A 86 -6.36 -7.61 -8.86
CA ALA A 86 -6.49 -6.23 -9.30
C ALA A 86 -5.52 -5.87 -10.43
N PRO A 87 -5.84 -4.91 -11.31
CA PRO A 87 -4.88 -4.33 -12.22
C PRO A 87 -3.91 -3.41 -11.49
N ALA A 88 -2.73 -3.15 -12.07
CA ALA A 88 -1.71 -2.25 -11.50
C ALA A 88 -2.26 -0.83 -11.22
N ALA A 89 -3.25 -0.38 -11.98
CA ALA A 89 -3.92 0.90 -11.77
C ALA A 89 -4.56 1.00 -10.37
N TYR A 90 -4.95 -0.12 -9.75
CA TYR A 90 -5.49 -0.12 -8.40
C TYR A 90 -4.41 0.16 -7.34
N ALA A 91 -3.24 -0.45 -7.46
CA ALA A 91 -2.10 -0.13 -6.59
C ALA A 91 -1.62 1.31 -6.78
N LYS A 92 -1.59 1.76 -8.05
CA LYS A 92 -1.20 3.13 -8.37
C LYS A 92 -2.10 4.16 -7.71
N VAL A 93 -3.42 3.99 -7.76
CA VAL A 93 -4.34 4.97 -7.16
C VAL A 93 -4.22 5.04 -5.63
N LEU A 94 -3.83 3.97 -4.95
CA LEU A 94 -3.56 4.01 -3.51
C LEU A 94 -2.36 4.92 -3.20
N GLY A 95 -1.27 4.80 -3.95
CA GLY A 95 -0.13 5.71 -3.83
C GLY A 95 -0.51 7.16 -4.20
N ASP A 96 -1.24 7.37 -5.29
CA ASP A 96 -1.71 8.70 -5.72
C ASP A 96 -2.61 9.36 -4.66
N ALA A 97 -3.41 8.56 -3.92
CA ALA A 97 -4.25 9.02 -2.82
C ALA A 97 -3.44 9.44 -1.57
N GLY A 98 -2.16 9.13 -1.52
CA GLY A 98 -1.25 9.54 -0.46
C GLY A 98 -0.92 8.45 0.56
N PHE A 99 -1.21 7.18 0.29
CA PHE A 99 -0.70 6.10 1.12
C PHE A 99 0.79 5.88 0.85
N ASP A 100 1.58 5.97 1.91
CA ASP A 100 3.03 5.80 1.86
C ASP A 100 3.42 4.33 1.89
N MET A 101 2.67 3.50 2.66
CA MET A 101 2.98 2.08 2.82
C MET A 101 1.77 1.18 2.59
N LEU A 102 1.96 0.11 1.83
CA LEU A 102 1.00 -0.96 1.61
C LEU A 102 1.42 -2.23 2.35
N LEU A 103 0.55 -2.72 3.24
CA LEU A 103 0.73 -4.01 3.89
C LEU A 103 0.28 -5.11 2.94
N THR A 104 1.10 -6.15 2.74
CA THR A 104 0.84 -7.21 1.76
C THR A 104 0.63 -8.58 2.38
N ALA A 105 0.79 -8.74 3.70
CA ALA A 105 0.57 -9.99 4.41
C ALA A 105 -0.88 -10.09 4.91
N ASN A 106 -1.71 -10.81 4.16
CA ASN A 106 -3.10 -11.08 4.48
C ASN A 106 -3.55 -12.43 3.89
N ASN A 107 -4.80 -12.82 4.12
CA ASN A 107 -5.35 -14.09 3.65
C ASN A 107 -5.51 -14.17 2.12
N HIS A 108 -5.51 -13.05 1.40
CA HIS A 108 -5.62 -12.98 -0.06
C HIS A 108 -4.28 -12.87 -0.79
N THR A 109 -3.17 -12.75 -0.06
CA THR A 109 -1.81 -12.64 -0.61
C THR A 109 -1.50 -13.69 -1.69
N LEU A 110 -1.99 -14.93 -1.50
CA LEU A 110 -1.72 -16.06 -2.40
C LEU A 110 -2.89 -16.41 -3.34
N ASP A 111 -3.90 -15.56 -3.50
CA ASP A 111 -5.00 -15.81 -4.44
C ASP A 111 -4.53 -16.06 -5.87
N ARG A 112 -3.39 -15.50 -6.23
CA ARG A 112 -2.71 -15.73 -7.53
C ARG A 112 -1.41 -16.53 -7.38
N ARG A 113 -1.29 -17.31 -6.26
CA ARG A 113 -0.15 -18.16 -5.93
C ARG A 113 1.17 -17.37 -5.94
N ASP A 114 2.30 -18.05 -5.93
CA ASP A 114 3.63 -17.46 -5.96
C ASP A 114 3.83 -16.44 -7.11
N ARG A 115 3.31 -16.74 -8.29
CA ARG A 115 3.40 -15.81 -9.43
C ARG A 115 2.70 -14.48 -9.17
N GLY A 116 1.52 -14.51 -8.53
CA GLY A 116 0.79 -13.29 -8.17
C GLY A 116 1.53 -12.49 -7.10
N LEU A 117 2.05 -13.15 -6.08
CA LEU A 117 2.85 -12.53 -5.04
C LEU A 117 4.07 -11.79 -5.63
N ARG A 118 4.88 -12.48 -6.45
CA ARG A 118 6.03 -11.87 -7.12
C ARG A 118 5.66 -10.72 -8.03
N HIS A 119 4.55 -10.84 -8.74
CA HIS A 119 4.08 -9.76 -9.61
C HIS A 119 3.61 -8.56 -8.81
N THR A 120 2.86 -8.76 -7.72
CA THR A 120 2.46 -7.68 -6.80
C THR A 120 3.68 -6.94 -6.29
N TYR A 121 4.67 -7.67 -5.78
CA TYR A 121 5.93 -7.11 -5.29
C TYR A 121 6.59 -6.23 -6.36
N ALA A 122 6.79 -6.77 -7.57
CA ALA A 122 7.45 -6.05 -8.67
C ALA A 122 6.68 -4.79 -9.11
N ILE A 123 5.34 -4.81 -9.07
CA ILE A 123 4.53 -3.64 -9.38
C ILE A 123 4.68 -2.57 -8.31
N LEU A 124 4.63 -2.93 -7.02
CA LEU A 124 4.79 -1.97 -5.93
C LEU A 124 6.18 -1.32 -5.96
N ASP A 125 7.24 -2.10 -6.19
CA ASP A 125 8.59 -1.58 -6.42
C ASP A 125 8.63 -0.59 -7.59
N SER A 126 8.01 -0.94 -8.72
CA SER A 126 8.01 -0.09 -9.91
C SER A 126 7.24 1.23 -9.73
N LEU A 127 6.27 1.24 -8.83
CA LEU A 127 5.50 2.44 -8.46
C LEU A 127 6.20 3.29 -7.41
N GLY A 128 7.25 2.78 -6.77
CA GLY A 128 7.97 3.46 -5.70
C GLY A 128 7.14 3.62 -4.43
N VAL A 129 6.18 2.73 -4.19
CA VAL A 129 5.36 2.71 -2.97
C VAL A 129 5.97 1.75 -1.97
N ASP A 130 6.20 2.20 -0.75
CA ASP A 130 6.72 1.33 0.31
C ASP A 130 5.75 0.18 0.59
N HIS A 131 6.29 -1.02 0.81
CA HIS A 131 5.46 -2.18 1.11
C HIS A 131 6.18 -3.19 1.99
N ILE A 132 5.42 -3.86 2.84
CA ILE A 132 5.95 -4.84 3.80
C ILE A 132 4.95 -5.99 4.00
N GLY A 133 5.48 -7.15 4.38
CA GLY A 133 4.68 -8.32 4.76
C GLY A 133 4.91 -9.53 3.87
N THR A 134 5.25 -9.34 2.59
CA THR A 134 5.60 -10.42 1.66
C THR A 134 6.89 -10.11 0.92
N TYR A 135 7.64 -11.16 0.59
CA TYR A 135 8.92 -11.07 -0.09
C TYR A 135 8.97 -12.08 -1.25
N PRO A 136 9.65 -11.75 -2.37
CA PRO A 136 9.72 -12.61 -3.55
C PRO A 136 10.66 -13.81 -3.37
N SER A 137 11.49 -13.79 -2.33
CA SER A 137 12.42 -14.88 -1.97
C SER A 137 12.63 -14.91 -0.46
N PRO A 138 13.04 -16.05 0.12
CA PRO A 138 13.53 -16.09 1.49
C PRO A 138 14.69 -15.10 1.67
N ALA A 139 14.74 -14.43 2.82
CA ALA A 139 15.82 -13.55 3.19
C ALA A 139 17.12 -14.31 3.45
#